data_30aecc362fde7f48a88ab233df9bce93
#
_entry.id   30aecc362fde7f48a88ab233df9bce93
#
_cell.length_a   1.000
_cell.length_b   1.000
_cell.length_c   1.000
_cell.angle_alpha   90.00
_cell.angle_beta   90.00
_cell.angle_gamma   90.00
#
_symmetry.space_group_name_H-M   'P 1'
#
loop_
_entity.id
_entity.type
_entity.pdbx_description
1 polymer ?
#
loop_
_entity_poly.entity_id
_entity_poly.type
_entity_poly.pdbx_seq_one_letter_code
_entity_poly.pdbx_strand_id
1 'polypeptide(L)'
;MGNKVALHNLGCKVNAYEIEAMQQLLEEAGYEIVPFEPGADIYVINTCTVTNIADRKSRQMLHKAKKMNPEAIVVATGCYVQTGGEKLEKDEAIDLVLGNNQKINIVEALAEYAENKPGHGSHVIKINQTKEYEELSIDHTAEHVRAYIKVQDGCNQFCTYCIIPYARGRVRSRNIESVLKEVRALAKKGYKEVVLTGIHLSSYGVDFPEEKKETLLSLIRAVHEIEGIRRIRLGSLEPGIVTREFAEGIAALPKVCPHFHLSLQSGCDETLERMNRRYRSGEYRERCELLREVYGNPALTTDVIVGFPQESEEEFRKSYDFVDSIRFYETHIFKYSRRQGTKAAAMDGQLTEAEKSFRSEKMIELHHRHAGDYEKSMLGKNLEVLIEEEYTKDGRTWYLGHSREYIKTAVPKSEAYGVNDIVIVKAEGFLEEHIMTGEAVE
;
A
#
# COMPACT_ATOMS: atom_id res chain seq x y z
N MET A 1 -7.25 32.07 13.05
CA MET A 1 -7.29 31.04 12.01
C MET A 1 -8.38 30.07 12.41
N GLY A 2 -9.21 29.59 11.47
CA GLY A 2 -10.15 28.52 11.78
C GLY A 2 -9.37 27.25 12.11
N ASN A 3 -9.98 26.33 12.84
CA ASN A 3 -9.31 25.12 13.37
C ASN A 3 -9.90 23.80 12.81
N LYS A 4 -10.85 23.86 11.88
CA LYS A 4 -11.46 22.67 11.27
C LYS A 4 -10.61 22.17 10.10
N VAL A 5 -10.11 20.96 10.23
CA VAL A 5 -9.24 20.33 9.20
C VAL A 5 -9.92 19.11 8.60
N ALA A 6 -10.01 19.07 7.28
CA ALA A 6 -10.45 17.90 6.54
C ALA A 6 -9.25 17.28 5.80
N LEU A 7 -9.06 15.98 5.95
CA LEU A 7 -7.96 15.25 5.30
C LEU A 7 -8.50 14.34 4.19
N HIS A 8 -7.72 14.18 3.12
CA HIS A 8 -8.03 13.26 2.04
C HIS A 8 -6.79 12.51 1.56
N ASN A 9 -6.91 11.18 1.50
CA ASN A 9 -5.82 10.31 1.06
C ASN A 9 -6.01 9.85 -0.38
N LEU A 10 -4.94 9.93 -1.16
CA LEU A 10 -4.82 9.31 -2.47
C LEU A 10 -3.56 8.45 -2.51
N GLY A 11 -3.67 7.21 -2.99
CA GLY A 11 -2.51 6.39 -3.26
C GLY A 11 -2.42 5.09 -2.46
N CYS A 12 -1.24 4.78 -1.95
CA CYS A 12 -0.88 3.48 -1.40
C CYS A 12 -1.00 3.43 0.15
N LYS A 13 -0.72 2.25 0.72
CA LYS A 13 -0.71 2.02 2.18
C LYS A 13 0.26 2.95 2.92
N VAL A 14 1.38 3.33 2.29
CA VAL A 14 2.31 4.32 2.86
C VAL A 14 1.66 5.69 2.96
N ASN A 15 0.93 6.12 1.93
CA ASN A 15 0.18 7.38 1.99
C ASN A 15 -0.94 7.33 3.04
N ALA A 16 -1.62 6.18 3.19
CA ALA A 16 -2.63 5.98 4.23
C ALA A 16 -2.04 6.15 5.63
N TYR A 17 -0.91 5.51 5.90
CA TYR A 17 -0.18 5.71 7.16
C TYR A 17 0.20 7.17 7.40
N GLU A 18 0.74 7.84 6.37
CA GLU A 18 1.21 9.22 6.50
C GLU A 18 0.07 10.21 6.76
N ILE A 19 -1.12 10.00 6.17
CA ILE A 19 -2.27 10.88 6.42
C ILE A 19 -2.81 10.68 7.85
N GLU A 20 -2.86 9.45 8.35
CA GLU A 20 -3.26 9.14 9.72
C GLU A 20 -2.28 9.77 10.74
N ALA A 21 -0.97 9.72 10.46
CA ALA A 21 0.02 10.36 11.31
C ALA A 21 -0.11 11.90 11.30
N MET A 22 -0.34 12.51 10.14
CA MET A 22 -0.60 13.96 10.06
C MET A 22 -1.89 14.35 10.79
N GLN A 23 -2.93 13.52 10.70
CA GLN A 23 -4.17 13.73 11.45
C GLN A 23 -3.89 13.83 12.95
N GLN A 24 -3.16 12.87 13.50
CA GLN A 24 -2.84 12.86 14.94
C GLN A 24 -2.01 14.07 15.37
N LEU A 25 -1.02 14.47 14.58
CA LEU A 25 -0.26 15.69 14.84
C LEU A 25 -1.15 16.93 14.89
N LEU A 26 -2.16 17.02 14.02
CA LEU A 26 -3.13 18.11 14.00
C LEU A 26 -4.09 18.06 15.20
N GLU A 27 -4.58 16.87 15.56
CA GLU A 27 -5.41 16.65 16.76
C GLU A 27 -4.67 17.06 18.05
N GLU A 28 -3.41 16.63 18.20
CA GLU A 28 -2.53 17.00 19.31
C GLU A 28 -2.28 18.53 19.40
N ALA A 29 -2.24 19.19 18.24
CA ALA A 29 -2.12 20.65 18.15
C ALA A 29 -3.45 21.40 18.37
N GLY A 30 -4.56 20.69 18.62
CA GLY A 30 -5.86 21.25 18.94
C GLY A 30 -6.75 21.59 17.72
N TYR A 31 -6.44 21.03 16.55
CA TYR A 31 -7.32 21.12 15.39
C TYR A 31 -8.49 20.14 15.52
N GLU A 32 -9.67 20.55 15.04
CA GLU A 32 -10.87 19.72 14.93
C GLU A 32 -10.88 18.99 13.59
N ILE A 33 -10.83 17.65 13.59
CA ILE A 33 -10.92 16.87 12.38
C ILE A 33 -12.37 16.72 11.94
N VAL A 34 -12.65 17.09 10.70
CA VAL A 34 -14.00 17.07 10.11
C VAL A 34 -14.01 16.28 8.80
N PRO A 35 -15.17 15.78 8.34
CA PRO A 35 -15.29 15.10 7.05
C PRO A 35 -14.81 15.99 5.89
N PHE A 36 -14.35 15.36 4.79
CA PHE A 36 -13.89 16.06 3.59
C PHE A 36 -15.08 16.59 2.77
N GLU A 37 -15.73 17.61 3.32
CA GLU A 37 -16.94 18.28 2.84
C GLU A 37 -16.80 19.80 2.94
N PRO A 38 -17.72 20.61 2.36
CA PRO A 38 -17.71 22.06 2.54
C PRO A 38 -17.81 22.47 4.02
N GLY A 39 -16.99 23.43 4.43
CA GLY A 39 -17.03 24.01 5.80
C GLY A 39 -15.77 23.77 6.62
N ALA A 40 -14.77 23.05 6.09
CA ALA A 40 -13.45 23.02 6.72
C ALA A 40 -12.70 24.34 6.43
N ASP A 41 -11.84 24.72 7.38
CA ASP A 41 -10.96 25.88 7.27
C ASP A 41 -9.64 25.52 6.59
N ILE A 42 -9.27 24.22 6.68
CA ILE A 42 -8.04 23.67 6.12
C ILE A 42 -8.37 22.34 5.44
N TYR A 43 -7.87 22.13 4.23
CA TYR A 43 -7.94 20.86 3.52
C TYR A 43 -6.54 20.31 3.29
N VAL A 44 -6.24 19.12 3.79
CA VAL A 44 -4.95 18.44 3.59
C VAL A 44 -5.15 17.28 2.62
N ILE A 45 -4.49 17.33 1.46
CA ILE A 45 -4.58 16.28 0.44
C ILE A 45 -3.22 15.59 0.28
N ASN A 46 -3.15 14.32 0.71
CA ASN A 46 -1.97 13.48 0.49
C ASN A 46 -2.05 12.85 -0.89
N THR A 47 -1.21 13.30 -1.80
CA THR A 47 -1.30 13.07 -3.24
C THR A 47 -0.49 11.87 -3.72
N CYS A 48 -0.91 11.29 -4.84
CA CYS A 48 -0.25 10.18 -5.52
C CYS A 48 0.20 10.57 -6.94
N THR A 49 1.30 9.95 -7.43
CA THR A 49 1.87 10.19 -8.76
C THR A 49 2.27 8.90 -9.50
N VAL A 50 1.84 7.72 -9.04
CA VAL A 50 2.26 6.44 -9.65
C VAL A 50 1.80 6.32 -11.11
N THR A 51 0.62 6.87 -11.43
CA THR A 51 0.06 6.89 -12.80
C THR A 51 -0.41 8.28 -13.20
N ASN A 52 -0.60 8.53 -14.51
CA ASN A 52 -1.19 9.78 -15.00
C ASN A 52 -2.61 10.00 -14.48
N ILE A 53 -3.35 8.91 -14.25
CA ILE A 53 -4.69 8.97 -13.63
C ILE A 53 -4.58 9.45 -12.18
N ALA A 54 -3.57 8.97 -11.43
CA ALA A 54 -3.33 9.42 -10.07
C ALA A 54 -2.99 10.92 -10.01
N ASP A 55 -2.15 11.43 -10.91
CA ASP A 55 -1.87 12.87 -11.01
C ASP A 55 -3.13 13.69 -11.28
N ARG A 56 -3.97 13.20 -12.22
CA ARG A 56 -5.24 13.87 -12.55
C ARG A 56 -6.18 13.90 -11.35
N LYS A 57 -6.32 12.78 -10.64
CA LYS A 57 -7.14 12.70 -9.42
C LYS A 57 -6.60 13.62 -8.33
N SER A 58 -5.27 13.68 -8.15
CA SER A 58 -4.63 14.57 -7.18
C SER A 58 -4.98 16.04 -7.46
N ARG A 59 -4.81 16.52 -8.70
CA ARG A 59 -5.22 17.88 -9.09
C ARG A 59 -6.72 18.13 -8.89
N GLN A 60 -7.57 17.18 -9.30
CA GLN A 60 -9.01 17.32 -9.14
C GLN A 60 -9.42 17.50 -7.68
N MET A 61 -8.79 16.76 -6.75
CA MET A 61 -9.11 16.89 -5.33
C MET A 61 -8.62 18.21 -4.73
N LEU A 62 -7.44 18.69 -5.12
CA LEU A 62 -6.93 20.02 -4.72
C LEU A 62 -7.87 21.14 -5.18
N HIS A 63 -8.23 21.16 -6.45
CA HIS A 63 -9.18 22.13 -7.00
C HIS A 63 -10.59 22.00 -6.41
N LYS A 64 -11.04 20.75 -6.10
CA LYS A 64 -12.31 20.53 -5.42
C LYS A 64 -12.30 21.15 -4.02
N ALA A 65 -11.23 20.98 -3.25
CA ALA A 65 -11.09 21.57 -1.92
C ALA A 65 -11.20 23.10 -1.97
N LYS A 66 -10.47 23.76 -2.88
CA LYS A 66 -10.53 25.22 -3.04
C LYS A 66 -11.91 25.70 -3.49
N LYS A 67 -12.62 24.91 -4.31
CA LYS A 67 -13.99 25.23 -4.72
C LYS A 67 -15.01 25.07 -3.57
N MET A 68 -14.81 24.11 -2.67
CA MET A 68 -15.70 23.89 -1.52
C MET A 68 -15.63 25.05 -0.52
N ASN A 69 -14.45 25.61 -0.30
CA ASN A 69 -14.26 26.81 0.50
C ASN A 69 -13.09 27.64 -0.09
N PRO A 70 -13.35 28.74 -0.84
CA PRO A 70 -12.31 29.58 -1.44
C PRO A 70 -11.37 30.21 -0.41
N GLU A 71 -11.83 30.46 0.82
CA GLU A 71 -11.03 31.05 1.90
C GLU A 71 -10.21 30.02 2.70
N ALA A 72 -10.47 28.72 2.48
CA ALA A 72 -9.73 27.67 3.17
C ALA A 72 -8.27 27.59 2.70
N ILE A 73 -7.40 27.15 3.60
CA ILE A 73 -6.03 26.80 3.29
C ILE A 73 -6.01 25.40 2.68
N VAL A 74 -5.55 25.28 1.46
CA VAL A 74 -5.38 23.98 0.78
C VAL A 74 -3.91 23.57 0.84
N VAL A 75 -3.66 22.52 1.61
CA VAL A 75 -2.33 21.91 1.80
C VAL A 75 -2.18 20.73 0.85
N ALA A 76 -1.24 20.81 -0.07
CA ALA A 76 -0.87 19.72 -0.95
C ALA A 76 0.38 19.01 -0.40
N THR A 77 0.33 17.68 -0.23
CA THR A 77 1.48 16.87 0.18
C THR A 77 1.57 15.58 -0.62
N GLY A 78 2.67 14.83 -0.48
CA GLY A 78 2.85 13.51 -1.08
C GLY A 78 3.62 13.48 -2.39
N CYS A 79 3.49 12.37 -3.13
CA CYS A 79 4.36 12.05 -4.26
C CYS A 79 4.16 12.97 -5.47
N TYR A 80 2.92 13.38 -5.76
CA TYR A 80 2.64 14.30 -6.86
C TYR A 80 3.29 15.65 -6.62
N VAL A 81 3.24 16.13 -5.39
CA VAL A 81 3.88 17.37 -4.96
C VAL A 81 5.38 17.32 -5.14
N GLN A 82 6.01 16.25 -4.66
CA GLN A 82 7.46 16.10 -4.74
C GLN A 82 8.01 16.06 -6.18
N THR A 83 7.19 15.60 -7.14
CA THR A 83 7.58 15.53 -8.57
C THR A 83 7.08 16.69 -9.41
N GLY A 84 6.12 17.47 -8.91
CA GLY A 84 5.43 18.53 -9.67
C GLY A 84 6.23 19.82 -9.84
N GLY A 85 7.18 20.07 -8.94
CA GLY A 85 8.08 21.23 -8.99
C GLY A 85 7.34 22.57 -9.04
N GLU A 86 7.95 23.58 -9.68
CA GLU A 86 7.43 24.95 -9.80
C GLU A 86 6.01 25.08 -10.39
N LYS A 87 5.51 24.05 -11.08
CA LYS A 87 4.14 24.07 -11.63
C LYS A 87 3.08 24.08 -10.54
N LEU A 88 3.35 23.44 -9.41
CA LEU A 88 2.42 23.39 -8.28
C LEU A 88 2.45 24.67 -7.45
N GLU A 89 3.62 25.30 -7.36
CA GLU A 89 3.76 26.59 -6.69
C GLU A 89 3.01 27.73 -7.41
N LYS A 90 2.62 27.51 -8.67
CA LYS A 90 1.84 28.45 -9.49
C LYS A 90 0.35 28.08 -9.57
N ASP A 91 -0.09 27.01 -8.92
CA ASP A 91 -1.48 26.56 -8.93
C ASP A 91 -2.26 27.30 -7.85
N GLU A 92 -3.10 28.24 -8.25
CA GLU A 92 -3.92 29.10 -7.36
C GLU A 92 -4.85 28.31 -6.43
N ALA A 93 -5.06 27.03 -6.68
CA ALA A 93 -5.84 26.16 -5.80
C ALA A 93 -5.04 25.63 -4.60
N ILE A 94 -3.73 25.90 -4.53
CA ILE A 94 -2.83 25.39 -3.50
C ILE A 94 -2.23 26.56 -2.72
N ASP A 95 -2.41 26.57 -1.42
CA ASP A 95 -1.87 27.61 -0.55
C ASP A 95 -0.55 27.19 0.10
N LEU A 96 -0.42 25.92 0.45
CA LEU A 96 0.75 25.36 1.13
C LEU A 96 1.18 24.03 0.49
N VAL A 97 2.47 23.88 0.24
CA VAL A 97 3.08 22.70 -0.38
C VAL A 97 4.04 22.04 0.61
N LEU A 98 3.77 20.77 0.99
CA LEU A 98 4.65 19.96 1.83
C LEU A 98 5.19 18.76 1.04
N GLY A 99 6.49 18.72 0.79
CA GLY A 99 7.15 17.59 0.15
C GLY A 99 7.16 16.32 0.99
N ASN A 100 7.58 15.21 0.40
CA ASN A 100 7.86 13.99 1.15
C ASN A 100 9.03 14.23 2.12
N ASN A 101 9.00 13.55 3.28
CA ASN A 101 9.93 13.75 4.38
C ASN A 101 9.85 15.14 5.04
N GLN A 102 8.69 15.82 4.95
CA GLN A 102 8.37 17.09 5.59
C GLN A 102 6.98 17.09 6.26
N LYS A 103 6.30 15.95 6.28
CA LYS A 103 4.93 15.84 6.80
C LYS A 103 4.85 15.98 8.32
N ILE A 104 5.93 15.61 9.00
CA ILE A 104 6.07 15.81 10.46
C ILE A 104 5.95 17.30 10.84
N ASN A 105 6.31 18.21 9.95
CA ASN A 105 6.31 19.65 10.16
C ASN A 105 4.96 20.32 9.80
N ILE A 106 3.88 19.55 9.59
CA ILE A 106 2.60 20.09 9.11
C ILE A 106 2.04 21.19 10.02
N VAL A 107 2.16 21.05 11.33
CA VAL A 107 1.65 22.02 12.31
C VAL A 107 2.46 23.33 12.24
N GLU A 108 3.80 23.21 12.20
CA GLU A 108 4.70 24.36 12.10
C GLU A 108 4.49 25.11 10.78
N ALA A 109 4.37 24.37 9.65
CA ALA A 109 4.15 24.96 8.34
C ALA A 109 2.80 25.70 8.25
N LEU A 110 1.75 25.20 8.90
CA LEU A 110 0.47 25.90 9.01
C LEU A 110 0.58 27.17 9.86
N ALA A 111 1.33 27.13 10.96
CA ALA A 111 1.56 28.29 11.82
C ALA A 111 2.35 29.38 11.08
N GLU A 112 3.44 29.02 10.41
CA GLU A 112 4.23 29.95 9.61
C GLU A 112 3.40 30.58 8.47
N TYR A 113 2.58 29.80 7.81
CA TYR A 113 1.67 30.30 6.77
C TYR A 113 0.67 31.31 7.33
N ALA A 114 0.13 31.05 8.52
CA ALA A 114 -0.82 31.95 9.19
C ALA A 114 -0.19 33.30 9.55
N GLU A 115 1.05 33.30 10.03
CA GLU A 115 1.76 34.51 10.46
C GLU A 115 2.19 35.37 9.28
N ASN A 116 2.73 34.76 8.23
CA ASN A 116 3.39 35.48 7.16
C ASN A 116 2.48 35.74 5.95
N LYS A 117 1.34 35.05 5.79
CA LYS A 117 0.46 35.09 4.61
C LYS A 117 1.20 35.38 3.30
N PRO A 118 2.28 34.67 2.98
CA PRO A 118 2.87 34.77 1.66
C PRO A 118 1.92 34.12 0.65
N GLY A 119 1.93 34.52 -0.58
CA GLY A 119 1.01 34.01 -1.60
C GLY A 119 1.02 32.48 -1.77
N HIS A 120 2.15 31.82 -1.55
CA HIS A 120 2.28 30.35 -1.53
C HIS A 120 3.43 29.96 -0.60
N GLY A 121 3.16 29.06 0.36
CA GLY A 121 4.18 28.43 1.19
C GLY A 121 4.71 27.15 0.54
N SER A 122 6.02 26.95 0.48
CA SER A 122 6.61 25.73 -0.09
C SER A 122 7.70 25.16 0.82
N HIS A 123 7.50 23.94 1.27
CA HIS A 123 8.45 23.14 2.07
C HIS A 123 8.82 21.85 1.31
N VAL A 124 9.46 22.00 0.15
CA VAL A 124 9.91 20.87 -0.68
C VAL A 124 11.42 20.76 -0.64
N ILE A 125 11.92 19.62 -0.22
CA ILE A 125 13.35 19.36 -0.11
C ILE A 125 13.87 18.54 -1.29
N LYS A 126 15.19 18.56 -1.50
CA LYS A 126 15.87 17.70 -2.48
C LYS A 126 15.90 16.25 -1.94
N ILE A 127 14.78 15.53 -2.10
CA ILE A 127 14.52 14.23 -1.48
C ILE A 127 15.64 13.18 -1.73
N ASN A 128 16.36 13.27 -2.85
CA ASN A 128 17.48 12.37 -3.17
C ASN A 128 18.73 12.60 -2.31
N GLN A 129 18.81 13.71 -1.59
CA GLN A 129 19.92 14.05 -0.68
C GLN A 129 19.58 13.72 0.78
N THR A 130 18.33 13.40 1.08
CA THR A 130 17.87 13.06 2.42
C THR A 130 18.26 11.63 2.77
N LYS A 131 18.91 11.45 3.92
CA LYS A 131 19.36 10.15 4.44
C LYS A 131 18.54 9.71 5.65
N GLU A 132 17.91 10.63 6.35
CA GLU A 132 17.17 10.37 7.56
C GLU A 132 15.75 9.90 7.25
N TYR A 133 15.26 8.93 8.00
CA TYR A 133 13.87 8.50 7.97
C TYR A 133 12.99 9.55 8.66
N GLU A 134 11.83 9.85 8.09
CA GLU A 134 10.84 10.75 8.72
C GLU A 134 10.08 9.97 9.81
N GLU A 135 10.35 10.29 11.07
CA GLU A 135 9.79 9.63 12.25
C GLU A 135 8.34 10.07 12.52
N LEU A 136 7.44 9.64 11.66
CA LEU A 136 6.01 9.69 11.91
C LEU A 136 5.59 8.50 12.78
N SER A 137 4.55 8.65 13.58
CA SER A 137 3.96 7.57 14.37
C SER A 137 2.45 7.73 14.46
N ILE A 138 1.76 6.59 14.61
CA ILE A 138 0.33 6.54 14.88
C ILE A 138 0.08 5.79 16.19
N ASP A 139 -0.97 6.14 16.88
CA ASP A 139 -1.44 5.40 18.06
C ASP A 139 -2.87 4.88 17.87
N HIS A 140 -3.57 5.33 16.85
CA HIS A 140 -4.88 4.83 16.39
C HIS A 140 -5.02 5.00 14.87
N THR A 141 -6.05 4.41 14.29
CA THR A 141 -6.45 4.59 12.90
C THR A 141 -7.90 5.06 12.84
N ALA A 142 -8.22 5.99 11.93
CA ALA A 142 -9.56 6.55 11.82
C ALA A 142 -10.58 5.60 11.19
N GLU A 143 -10.14 4.77 10.23
CA GLU A 143 -11.04 4.01 9.36
C GLU A 143 -10.74 2.50 9.32
N HIS A 144 -9.72 2.00 10.04
CA HIS A 144 -9.25 0.63 9.88
C HIS A 144 -9.16 -0.14 11.19
N VAL A 145 -9.54 -1.40 11.15
CA VAL A 145 -9.38 -2.35 12.26
C VAL A 145 -7.94 -2.89 12.34
N ARG A 146 -7.19 -2.81 11.24
CA ARG A 146 -5.76 -3.14 11.16
C ARG A 146 -4.94 -1.88 10.97
N ALA A 147 -3.79 -1.79 11.62
CA ALA A 147 -2.90 -0.64 11.51
C ALA A 147 -1.81 -0.86 10.46
N TYR A 148 -1.65 0.08 9.53
CA TYR A 148 -0.47 0.12 8.66
C TYR A 148 0.70 0.70 9.44
N ILE A 149 1.87 0.07 9.33
CA ILE A 149 3.11 0.53 9.99
C ILE A 149 4.14 0.78 8.90
N LYS A 150 4.45 2.04 8.63
CA LYS A 150 5.51 2.42 7.70
C LYS A 150 6.87 2.17 8.35
N VAL A 151 7.60 1.18 7.85
CA VAL A 151 8.92 0.79 8.36
C VAL A 151 10.06 1.16 7.42
N GLN A 152 9.74 1.54 6.18
CA GLN A 152 10.73 1.84 5.14
C GLN A 152 10.18 2.89 4.17
N ASP A 153 11.03 3.77 3.65
CA ASP A 153 10.70 4.75 2.60
C ASP A 153 11.81 4.81 1.54
N GLY A 154 11.46 5.34 0.35
CA GLY A 154 12.36 5.45 -0.77
C GLY A 154 12.69 4.12 -1.46
N CYS A 155 13.36 4.18 -2.62
CA CYS A 155 13.70 2.99 -3.41
C CYS A 155 14.93 3.22 -4.29
N ASN A 156 15.84 2.23 -4.33
CA ASN A 156 17.07 2.27 -5.12
C ASN A 156 17.01 1.38 -6.39
N GLN A 157 15.84 0.84 -6.75
CA GLN A 157 15.71 -0.09 -7.89
C GLN A 157 15.79 0.62 -9.25
N PHE A 158 15.26 1.84 -9.37
CA PHE A 158 15.23 2.60 -10.62
C PHE A 158 14.69 1.83 -11.82
N CYS A 159 13.59 1.07 -11.61
CA CYS A 159 12.85 0.45 -12.70
C CYS A 159 12.52 1.50 -13.76
N THR A 160 12.63 1.16 -15.04
CA THR A 160 12.56 2.14 -16.14
C THR A 160 11.25 2.90 -16.24
N TYR A 161 10.16 2.32 -15.74
CA TYR A 161 8.81 2.91 -15.73
C TYR A 161 8.50 3.71 -14.46
N CYS A 162 9.33 3.61 -13.41
CA CYS A 162 8.96 4.01 -12.06
C CYS A 162 9.43 5.43 -11.72
N ILE A 163 8.49 6.27 -11.29
CA ILE A 163 8.76 7.64 -10.83
C ILE A 163 9.13 7.70 -9.34
N ILE A 164 8.90 6.63 -8.60
CA ILE A 164 9.00 6.63 -7.13
C ILE A 164 10.39 6.99 -6.61
N PRO A 165 11.53 6.56 -7.18
CA PRO A 165 12.83 7.01 -6.71
C PRO A 165 13.03 8.54 -6.74
N TYR A 166 12.31 9.22 -7.62
CA TYR A 166 12.34 10.69 -7.75
C TYR A 166 11.34 11.37 -6.79
N ALA A 167 10.24 10.67 -6.47
CA ALA A 167 9.23 11.18 -5.53
C ALA A 167 9.56 10.90 -4.06
N ARG A 168 10.20 9.76 -3.78
CA ARG A 168 10.47 9.28 -2.42
C ARG A 168 11.95 9.24 -2.05
N GLY A 169 12.84 9.44 -3.02
CA GLY A 169 14.28 9.42 -2.80
C GLY A 169 14.85 8.03 -2.57
N ARG A 170 16.01 8.00 -1.90
CA ARG A 170 16.77 6.78 -1.59
C ARG A 170 16.14 5.99 -0.45
N VAL A 171 16.53 4.72 -0.33
CA VAL A 171 16.11 3.85 0.76
C VAL A 171 16.46 4.49 2.11
N ARG A 172 15.48 4.50 2.99
CA ARG A 172 15.58 4.90 4.39
C ARG A 172 14.75 3.94 5.23
N SER A 173 15.38 3.29 6.17
CA SER A 173 14.76 2.32 7.06
C SER A 173 14.51 2.93 8.44
N ARG A 174 13.35 2.63 9.00
CA ARG A 174 12.97 3.04 10.35
C ARG A 174 13.66 2.16 11.39
N ASN A 175 14.09 2.75 12.48
CA ASN A 175 14.71 2.03 13.59
C ASN A 175 13.75 1.01 14.19
N ILE A 176 14.20 -0.21 14.50
CA ILE A 176 13.38 -1.28 15.10
C ILE A 176 12.71 -0.80 16.39
N GLU A 177 13.43 -0.17 17.30
CA GLU A 177 12.86 0.29 18.58
C GLU A 177 11.74 1.30 18.39
N SER A 178 11.85 2.19 17.39
CA SER A 178 10.77 3.12 17.03
C SER A 178 9.52 2.37 16.54
N VAL A 179 9.70 1.36 15.69
CA VAL A 179 8.60 0.49 15.22
C VAL A 179 7.95 -0.24 16.39
N LEU A 180 8.75 -0.86 17.27
CA LEU A 180 8.24 -1.61 18.41
C LEU A 180 7.46 -0.72 19.40
N LYS A 181 7.92 0.51 19.61
CA LYS A 181 7.21 1.49 20.46
C LYS A 181 5.81 1.76 19.93
N GLU A 182 5.67 2.01 18.63
CA GLU A 182 4.40 2.26 17.97
C GLU A 182 3.49 1.02 18.00
N VAL A 183 4.00 -0.15 17.62
CA VAL A 183 3.22 -1.39 17.64
C VAL A 183 2.73 -1.76 19.05
N ARG A 184 3.55 -1.53 20.09
CA ARG A 184 3.13 -1.71 21.50
C ARG A 184 2.00 -0.73 21.89
N ALA A 185 2.04 0.53 21.41
CA ALA A 185 0.97 1.48 21.66
C ALA A 185 -0.34 1.06 21.03
N LEU A 186 -0.31 0.61 19.77
CA LEU A 186 -1.46 0.07 19.05
C LEU A 186 -2.01 -1.21 19.71
N ALA A 187 -1.14 -2.14 20.14
CA ALA A 187 -1.55 -3.34 20.85
C ALA A 187 -2.30 -3.02 22.15
N LYS A 188 -1.83 -2.02 22.91
CA LYS A 188 -2.52 -1.53 24.13
C LYS A 188 -3.90 -0.93 23.85
N LYS A 189 -4.11 -0.37 22.65
CA LYS A 189 -5.40 0.14 22.18
C LYS A 189 -6.30 -0.94 21.57
N GLY A 190 -5.85 -2.21 21.57
CA GLY A 190 -6.64 -3.36 21.15
C GLY A 190 -6.51 -3.75 19.67
N TYR A 191 -5.60 -3.15 18.93
CA TYR A 191 -5.33 -3.58 17.55
C TYR A 191 -4.75 -4.99 17.53
N LYS A 192 -5.36 -5.89 16.74
CA LYS A 192 -4.98 -7.31 16.65
C LYS A 192 -4.12 -7.61 15.43
N GLU A 193 -4.21 -6.81 14.36
CA GLU A 193 -3.43 -6.97 13.12
C GLU A 193 -2.62 -5.72 12.80
N VAL A 194 -1.34 -5.91 12.45
CA VAL A 194 -0.47 -4.88 11.89
C VAL A 194 0.00 -5.29 10.50
N VAL A 195 0.11 -4.30 9.60
CA VAL A 195 0.62 -4.49 8.25
C VAL A 195 1.94 -3.73 8.13
N LEU A 196 3.06 -4.44 8.13
CA LEU A 196 4.37 -3.83 7.90
C LEU A 196 4.45 -3.38 6.44
N THR A 197 4.61 -2.09 6.21
CA THR A 197 4.59 -1.51 4.86
C THR A 197 5.79 -0.61 4.60
N GLY A 198 6.11 -0.44 3.32
CA GLY A 198 7.16 0.43 2.84
C GLY A 198 7.03 0.65 1.34
N ILE A 199 7.83 1.55 0.81
CA ILE A 199 7.93 1.78 -0.64
C ILE A 199 8.61 0.59 -1.33
N HIS A 200 9.60 0.01 -0.69
CA HIS A 200 10.28 -1.22 -1.11
C HIS A 200 10.68 -2.01 0.12
N LEU A 201 9.71 -2.68 0.73
CA LEU A 201 9.85 -3.34 2.02
C LEU A 201 11.06 -4.31 2.06
N SER A 202 11.34 -4.99 0.95
CA SER A 202 12.50 -5.88 0.80
C SER A 202 13.86 -5.19 0.96
N SER A 203 13.92 -3.86 0.90
CA SER A 203 15.15 -3.08 1.16
C SER A 203 15.27 -2.59 2.61
N TYR A 204 14.40 -3.04 3.51
CA TYR A 204 14.52 -2.68 4.92
C TYR A 204 15.88 -3.14 5.48
N GLY A 205 16.60 -2.23 6.09
CA GLY A 205 17.89 -2.47 6.74
C GLY A 205 19.13 -2.32 5.84
N VAL A 206 18.97 -2.17 4.51
CA VAL A 206 20.12 -2.07 3.59
C VAL A 206 20.92 -0.76 3.76
N ASP A 207 20.34 0.25 4.37
CA ASP A 207 20.95 1.55 4.67
C ASP A 207 21.49 1.64 6.10
N PHE A 208 21.30 0.62 6.92
CA PHE A 208 21.89 0.57 8.26
C PHE A 208 23.39 0.29 8.20
N PRO A 209 24.17 0.81 9.16
CA PRO A 209 25.57 0.44 9.31
C PRO A 209 25.77 -1.08 9.46
N GLU A 210 26.88 -1.61 8.94
CA GLU A 210 27.15 -3.06 8.96
C GLU A 210 27.11 -3.66 10.37
N GLU A 211 27.50 -2.89 11.38
CA GLU A 211 27.50 -3.31 12.78
C GLU A 211 26.09 -3.59 13.31
N LYS A 212 25.08 -2.92 12.75
CA LYS A 212 23.69 -2.99 13.23
C LYS A 212 22.99 -4.29 12.85
N LYS A 213 23.34 -4.93 11.72
CA LYS A 213 22.84 -6.22 11.20
C LYS A 213 21.30 -6.43 11.28
N GLU A 214 20.53 -5.35 11.31
CA GLU A 214 19.07 -5.44 11.34
C GLU A 214 18.53 -5.69 9.93
N THR A 215 17.64 -6.67 9.81
CA THR A 215 16.99 -7.08 8.54
C THR A 215 15.47 -7.05 8.69
N LEU A 216 14.75 -7.18 7.58
CA LEU A 216 13.28 -7.32 7.63
C LEU A 216 12.87 -8.54 8.49
N LEU A 217 13.60 -9.65 8.41
CA LEU A 217 13.31 -10.84 9.24
C LEU A 217 13.50 -10.55 10.73
N SER A 218 14.56 -9.83 11.11
CA SER A 218 14.77 -9.45 12.51
C SER A 218 13.70 -8.51 13.04
N LEU A 219 13.22 -7.57 12.20
CA LEU A 219 12.08 -6.72 12.53
C LEU A 219 10.79 -7.54 12.74
N ILE A 220 10.47 -8.46 11.81
CA ILE A 220 9.27 -9.30 11.91
C ILE A 220 9.33 -10.15 13.20
N ARG A 221 10.49 -10.74 13.53
CA ARG A 221 10.69 -11.47 14.79
C ARG A 221 10.44 -10.59 16.01
N ALA A 222 10.97 -9.40 16.02
CA ALA A 222 10.78 -8.47 17.14
C ALA A 222 9.31 -8.04 17.31
N VAL A 223 8.59 -7.77 16.21
CA VAL A 223 7.14 -7.46 16.24
C VAL A 223 6.32 -8.69 16.68
N HIS A 224 6.75 -9.89 16.31
CA HIS A 224 6.09 -11.14 16.71
C HIS A 224 6.02 -11.31 18.23
N GLU A 225 7.02 -10.83 18.98
CA GLU A 225 7.06 -10.95 20.45
C GLU A 225 6.07 -10.01 21.16
N ILE A 226 5.47 -9.04 20.45
CA ILE A 226 4.56 -8.08 21.09
C ILE A 226 3.23 -8.78 21.44
N GLU A 227 2.91 -8.78 22.74
CA GLU A 227 1.62 -9.24 23.24
C GLU A 227 0.48 -8.33 22.72
N GLY A 228 -0.71 -8.91 22.50
CA GLY A 228 -1.89 -8.22 21.97
C GLY A 228 -1.95 -8.25 20.43
N ILE A 229 -0.83 -8.18 19.71
CA ILE A 229 -0.81 -8.43 18.27
C ILE A 229 -0.97 -9.93 17.99
N ARG A 230 -1.95 -10.26 17.19
CA ARG A 230 -2.30 -11.64 16.78
C ARG A 230 -1.87 -11.95 15.36
N ARG A 231 -1.78 -10.92 14.50
CA ARG A 231 -1.46 -11.06 13.08
C ARG A 231 -0.45 -10.02 12.62
N ILE A 232 0.50 -10.46 11.83
CA ILE A 232 1.48 -9.63 11.13
C ILE A 232 1.32 -9.91 9.64
N ARG A 233 0.96 -8.89 8.88
CA ARG A 233 0.87 -8.98 7.43
C ARG A 233 1.99 -8.18 6.81
N LEU A 234 2.54 -8.67 5.71
CA LEU A 234 3.61 -8.00 4.98
C LEU A 234 3.05 -7.24 3.79
N GLY A 235 3.54 -6.04 3.57
CA GLY A 235 3.35 -5.31 2.32
C GLY A 235 4.06 -5.99 1.15
N SER A 236 4.12 -5.30 0.01
CA SER A 236 4.71 -5.84 -1.21
C SER A 236 6.19 -6.20 -1.04
N LEU A 237 6.54 -7.41 -1.43
CA LEU A 237 7.89 -7.94 -1.43
C LEU A 237 8.44 -8.05 -2.87
N GLU A 238 9.74 -7.90 -3.02
CA GLU A 238 10.43 -8.27 -4.23
C GLU A 238 10.92 -9.73 -4.11
N PRO A 239 10.88 -10.54 -5.19
CA PRO A 239 11.17 -11.98 -5.09
C PRO A 239 12.56 -12.29 -4.52
N GLY A 240 13.55 -11.43 -4.73
CA GLY A 240 14.92 -11.63 -4.25
C GLY A 240 15.07 -11.78 -2.73
N ILE A 241 14.12 -11.25 -1.92
CA ILE A 241 14.18 -11.43 -0.46
C ILE A 241 13.73 -12.83 -0.02
N VAL A 242 12.94 -13.53 -0.84
CA VAL A 242 12.38 -14.85 -0.51
C VAL A 242 13.45 -15.92 -0.68
N THR A 243 14.46 -15.87 0.19
CA THR A 243 15.45 -16.95 0.36
C THR A 243 14.85 -18.05 1.24
N ARG A 244 15.46 -19.24 1.26
CA ARG A 244 15.04 -20.33 2.15
C ARG A 244 15.06 -19.89 3.63
N GLU A 245 16.15 -19.23 4.04
CA GLU A 245 16.27 -18.67 5.40
C GLU A 245 15.12 -17.70 5.74
N PHE A 246 14.76 -16.79 4.82
CA PHE A 246 13.66 -15.88 5.04
C PHE A 246 12.31 -16.59 5.11
N ALA A 247 12.02 -17.49 4.14
CA ALA A 247 10.75 -18.20 4.06
C ALA A 247 10.52 -19.10 5.30
N GLU A 248 11.51 -19.90 5.69
CA GLU A 248 11.46 -20.73 6.89
C GLU A 248 11.42 -19.88 8.17
N GLY A 249 12.19 -18.77 8.18
CA GLY A 249 12.22 -17.84 9.30
C GLY A 249 10.88 -17.18 9.60
N ILE A 250 10.13 -16.76 8.56
CA ILE A 250 8.79 -16.19 8.77
C ILE A 250 7.72 -17.26 9.02
N ALA A 251 7.87 -18.47 8.47
CA ALA A 251 6.94 -19.57 8.72
C ALA A 251 7.02 -20.11 10.16
N ALA A 252 8.19 -19.98 10.81
CA ALA A 252 8.35 -20.28 12.22
C ALA A 252 7.64 -19.28 13.16
N LEU A 253 7.05 -18.20 12.63
CA LEU A 253 6.37 -17.14 13.37
C LEU A 253 4.84 -17.23 13.18
N PRO A 254 4.08 -17.87 14.06
CA PRO A 254 2.65 -18.14 13.88
C PRO A 254 1.78 -16.91 13.62
N LYS A 255 2.19 -15.71 14.04
CA LYS A 255 1.44 -14.48 13.79
C LYS A 255 1.58 -13.98 12.34
N VAL A 256 2.58 -14.42 11.57
CA VAL A 256 2.74 -14.02 10.17
C VAL A 256 1.64 -14.65 9.31
N CYS A 257 0.91 -13.81 8.59
CA CYS A 257 -0.17 -14.26 7.73
C CYS A 257 0.38 -14.96 6.47
N PRO A 258 -0.18 -16.11 6.04
CA PRO A 258 0.21 -16.82 4.83
C PRO A 258 -0.34 -16.14 3.56
N HIS A 259 -0.06 -14.85 3.43
CA HIS A 259 -0.44 -14.00 2.29
C HIS A 259 0.77 -13.18 1.87
N PHE A 260 1.23 -13.37 0.65
CA PHE A 260 2.44 -12.75 0.14
C PHE A 260 2.19 -12.08 -1.20
N HIS A 261 2.36 -10.76 -1.21
CA HIS A 261 2.35 -10.00 -2.45
C HIS A 261 3.78 -9.90 -2.99
N LEU A 262 4.06 -10.61 -4.09
CA LEU A 262 5.34 -10.60 -4.78
C LEU A 262 5.23 -9.81 -6.09
N SER A 263 5.98 -8.73 -6.24
CA SER A 263 5.92 -7.87 -7.43
C SER A 263 6.57 -8.54 -8.64
N LEU A 264 5.76 -9.06 -9.59
CA LEU A 264 6.22 -9.72 -10.83
C LEU A 264 6.49 -8.70 -11.95
N GLN A 265 5.55 -7.84 -12.22
CA GLN A 265 5.48 -6.85 -13.30
C GLN A 265 5.31 -7.44 -14.71
N SER A 266 6.02 -8.50 -15.07
CA SER A 266 5.86 -9.26 -16.34
C SER A 266 6.36 -10.69 -16.15
N GLY A 267 5.73 -11.66 -16.80
CA GLY A 267 6.19 -13.04 -16.86
C GLY A 267 7.17 -13.30 -18.02
N CYS A 268 7.52 -12.28 -18.80
CA CYS A 268 8.45 -12.37 -19.95
C CYS A 268 9.80 -11.74 -19.60
N ASP A 269 10.88 -12.51 -19.75
CA ASP A 269 12.23 -12.09 -19.35
C ASP A 269 12.75 -10.90 -20.18
N GLU A 270 12.43 -10.83 -21.46
CA GLU A 270 12.81 -9.71 -22.33
C GLU A 270 12.15 -8.41 -21.87
N THR A 271 10.89 -8.48 -21.47
CA THR A 271 10.16 -7.33 -20.90
C THR A 271 10.71 -6.94 -19.52
N LEU A 272 11.01 -7.91 -18.64
CA LEU A 272 11.62 -7.66 -17.33
C LEU A 272 12.99 -6.97 -17.46
N GLU A 273 13.80 -7.35 -18.43
CA GLU A 273 15.08 -6.71 -18.72
C GLU A 273 14.91 -5.25 -19.15
N ARG A 274 13.98 -4.96 -20.06
CA ARG A 274 13.64 -3.58 -20.45
C ARG A 274 13.07 -2.76 -19.30
N MET A 275 12.35 -3.40 -18.38
CA MET A 275 11.86 -2.80 -17.14
C MET A 275 12.97 -2.51 -16.11
N ASN A 276 14.21 -3.01 -16.35
CA ASN A 276 15.33 -2.98 -15.39
C ASN A 276 15.02 -3.75 -14.10
N ARG A 277 14.34 -4.92 -14.23
CA ARG A 277 14.12 -5.82 -13.09
C ARG A 277 15.36 -6.70 -12.88
N ARG A 278 15.63 -7.01 -11.60
CA ARG A 278 16.86 -7.72 -11.19
C ARG A 278 16.66 -9.23 -11.03
N TYR A 279 15.55 -9.75 -11.48
CA TYR A 279 15.20 -11.16 -11.48
C TYR A 279 14.62 -11.55 -12.84
N ARG A 280 14.61 -12.84 -13.10
CA ARG A 280 13.96 -13.46 -14.25
C ARG A 280 12.74 -14.29 -13.82
N SER A 281 11.90 -14.65 -14.77
CA SER A 281 10.67 -15.41 -14.53
C SER A 281 10.94 -16.76 -13.85
N GLY A 282 12.04 -17.45 -14.22
CA GLY A 282 12.45 -18.70 -13.57
C GLY A 282 12.74 -18.54 -12.08
N GLU A 283 13.54 -17.53 -11.69
CA GLU A 283 13.83 -17.21 -10.29
C GLU A 283 12.55 -16.84 -9.53
N TYR A 284 11.66 -16.07 -10.15
CA TYR A 284 10.39 -15.71 -9.55
C TYR A 284 9.54 -16.96 -9.26
N ARG A 285 9.47 -17.90 -10.19
CA ARG A 285 8.78 -19.19 -10.00
C ARG A 285 9.33 -19.95 -8.80
N GLU A 286 10.65 -20.09 -8.71
CA GLU A 286 11.32 -20.76 -7.59
C GLU A 286 10.91 -20.13 -6.23
N ARG A 287 10.75 -18.80 -6.17
CA ARG A 287 10.32 -18.11 -4.93
C ARG A 287 8.86 -18.41 -4.58
N CYS A 288 7.97 -18.49 -5.58
CA CYS A 288 6.60 -18.92 -5.37
C CYS A 288 6.51 -20.37 -4.89
N GLU A 289 7.29 -21.26 -5.51
CA GLU A 289 7.36 -22.68 -5.14
C GLU A 289 7.91 -22.86 -3.72
N LEU A 290 8.94 -22.11 -3.35
CA LEU A 290 9.49 -22.12 -2.00
C LEU A 290 8.46 -21.69 -0.94
N LEU A 291 7.69 -20.63 -1.19
CA LEU A 291 6.61 -20.23 -0.27
C LEU A 291 5.52 -21.31 -0.16
N ARG A 292 5.19 -21.98 -1.27
CA ARG A 292 4.23 -23.09 -1.26
C ARG A 292 4.78 -24.32 -0.52
N GLU A 293 6.07 -24.62 -0.68
CA GLU A 293 6.73 -25.70 0.07
C GLU A 293 6.61 -25.49 1.58
N VAL A 294 6.84 -24.25 2.03
CA VAL A 294 6.92 -23.91 3.45
C VAL A 294 5.53 -23.73 4.09
N TYR A 295 4.59 -23.12 3.36
CA TYR A 295 3.25 -22.78 3.88
C TYR A 295 2.12 -23.69 3.39
N GLY A 296 2.39 -24.57 2.44
CA GLY A 296 1.39 -25.42 1.79
C GLY A 296 0.58 -24.67 0.72
N ASN A 297 -0.42 -23.89 1.11
CA ASN A 297 -1.27 -23.17 0.17
C ASN A 297 -1.41 -21.68 0.56
N PRO A 298 -0.32 -20.89 0.56
CA PRO A 298 -0.40 -19.48 0.88
C PRO A 298 -1.10 -18.71 -0.25
N ALA A 299 -1.75 -17.61 0.09
CA ALA A 299 -2.26 -16.68 -0.90
C ALA A 299 -1.10 -15.91 -1.55
N LEU A 300 -0.79 -16.21 -2.79
CA LEU A 300 0.19 -15.47 -3.58
C LEU A 300 -0.53 -14.44 -4.43
N THR A 301 -0.13 -13.17 -4.30
CA THR A 301 -0.69 -12.06 -5.08
C THR A 301 0.43 -11.31 -5.79
N THR A 302 0.10 -10.60 -6.88
CA THR A 302 1.10 -9.92 -7.68
C THR A 302 0.56 -8.72 -8.44
N ASP A 303 1.48 -7.87 -8.94
CA ASP A 303 1.22 -6.82 -9.91
C ASP A 303 1.72 -7.25 -11.29
N VAL A 304 0.95 -6.97 -12.36
CA VAL A 304 1.34 -7.15 -13.76
C VAL A 304 1.08 -5.87 -14.54
N ILE A 305 2.08 -5.41 -15.27
CA ILE A 305 1.98 -4.28 -16.20
C ILE A 305 1.87 -4.85 -17.62
N VAL A 306 0.80 -4.49 -18.32
CA VAL A 306 0.58 -4.86 -19.73
C VAL A 306 0.81 -3.66 -20.66
N GLY A 307 1.27 -3.91 -21.86
CA GLY A 307 1.51 -2.88 -22.86
C GLY A 307 2.71 -2.00 -22.53
N PHE A 308 3.75 -2.58 -21.95
CA PHE A 308 5.03 -1.91 -21.76
C PHE A 308 5.64 -1.58 -23.15
N PRO A 309 6.42 -0.47 -23.30
CA PRO A 309 7.03 -0.14 -24.59
C PRO A 309 7.74 -1.33 -25.22
N GLN A 310 7.49 -1.56 -26.52
CA GLN A 310 8.03 -2.66 -27.32
C GLN A 310 7.55 -4.07 -26.90
N GLU A 311 6.58 -4.20 -26.00
CA GLU A 311 6.01 -5.51 -25.68
C GLU A 311 5.31 -6.09 -26.92
N SER A 312 5.90 -7.11 -27.53
CA SER A 312 5.31 -7.81 -28.67
C SER A 312 4.12 -8.70 -28.25
N GLU A 313 3.37 -9.22 -29.21
CA GLU A 313 2.30 -10.20 -28.93
C GLU A 313 2.87 -11.50 -28.35
N GLU A 314 4.05 -11.93 -28.81
CA GLU A 314 4.73 -13.10 -28.26
C GLU A 314 5.16 -12.90 -26.83
N GLU A 315 5.70 -11.72 -26.48
CA GLU A 315 6.10 -11.38 -25.11
C GLU A 315 4.90 -11.30 -24.18
N PHE A 316 3.78 -10.70 -24.64
CA PHE A 316 2.54 -10.69 -23.89
C PHE A 316 2.04 -12.12 -23.64
N ARG A 317 2.07 -13.00 -24.66
CA ARG A 317 1.67 -14.40 -24.51
C ARG A 317 2.57 -15.13 -23.50
N LYS A 318 3.90 -14.97 -23.57
CA LYS A 318 4.83 -15.54 -22.57
C LYS A 318 4.46 -15.09 -21.15
N SER A 319 4.15 -13.79 -20.98
CA SER A 319 3.74 -13.24 -19.68
C SER A 319 2.40 -13.82 -19.20
N TYR A 320 1.43 -13.94 -20.10
CA TYR A 320 0.14 -14.54 -19.81
C TYR A 320 0.27 -16.01 -19.38
N ASP A 321 1.00 -16.82 -20.17
CA ASP A 321 1.23 -18.24 -19.89
C ASP A 321 1.99 -18.44 -18.57
N PHE A 322 2.93 -17.54 -18.25
CA PHE A 322 3.64 -17.56 -16.99
C PHE A 322 2.69 -17.29 -15.81
N VAL A 323 1.86 -16.25 -15.90
CA VAL A 323 0.87 -15.91 -14.85
C VAL A 323 -0.13 -17.06 -14.66
N ASP A 324 -0.60 -17.65 -15.77
CA ASP A 324 -1.50 -18.82 -15.74
C ASP A 324 -0.84 -20.01 -15.03
N SER A 325 0.44 -20.27 -15.28
CA SER A 325 1.18 -21.38 -14.68
C SER A 325 1.46 -21.21 -13.19
N ILE A 326 1.62 -19.95 -12.70
CA ILE A 326 1.83 -19.70 -11.26
C ILE A 326 0.52 -19.80 -10.47
N ARG A 327 -0.63 -19.46 -11.05
CA ARG A 327 -1.96 -19.51 -10.40
C ARG A 327 -1.99 -18.65 -9.13
N PHE A 328 -1.84 -17.34 -9.32
CA PHE A 328 -1.97 -16.38 -8.22
C PHE A 328 -3.41 -16.33 -7.69
N TYR A 329 -3.56 -16.10 -6.39
CA TYR A 329 -4.87 -15.76 -5.81
C TYR A 329 -5.36 -14.42 -6.39
N GLU A 330 -4.53 -13.38 -6.33
CA GLU A 330 -4.89 -12.09 -6.92
C GLU A 330 -3.77 -11.59 -7.85
N THR A 331 -4.17 -11.03 -8.97
CA THR A 331 -3.27 -10.33 -9.90
C THR A 331 -3.83 -8.94 -10.15
N HIS A 332 -3.10 -7.91 -9.71
CA HIS A 332 -3.45 -6.52 -9.99
C HIS A 332 -2.87 -6.14 -11.36
N ILE A 333 -3.75 -5.85 -12.31
CA ILE A 333 -3.39 -5.60 -13.70
C ILE A 333 -3.35 -4.09 -13.95
N PHE A 334 -2.21 -3.60 -14.42
CA PHE A 334 -1.98 -2.21 -14.76
C PHE A 334 -1.67 -2.07 -16.24
N LYS A 335 -2.37 -1.18 -16.94
CA LYS A 335 -1.90 -0.70 -18.25
C LYS A 335 -0.70 0.19 -18.03
N TYR A 336 0.37 -0.02 -18.81
CA TYR A 336 1.53 0.85 -18.72
C TYR A 336 1.14 2.33 -18.86
N SER A 337 1.54 3.14 -17.88
CA SER A 337 1.28 4.57 -17.83
C SER A 337 2.58 5.33 -18.12
N ARG A 338 2.62 6.07 -19.23
CA ARG A 338 3.80 6.85 -19.65
C ARG A 338 4.05 8.00 -18.68
N ARG A 339 5.05 7.86 -17.80
CA ARG A 339 5.39 8.84 -16.77
C ARG A 339 6.54 9.73 -17.24
N GLN A 340 6.29 11.03 -17.41
CA GLN A 340 7.34 12.00 -17.79
C GLN A 340 8.51 11.93 -16.79
N GLY A 341 9.76 11.96 -17.29
CA GLY A 341 10.97 11.86 -16.48
C GLY A 341 11.45 10.42 -16.23
N THR A 342 10.68 9.40 -16.62
CA THR A 342 11.12 8.00 -16.55
C THR A 342 11.77 7.57 -17.87
N LYS A 343 12.69 6.58 -17.79
CA LYS A 343 13.36 6.04 -18.99
C LYS A 343 12.36 5.42 -19.99
N ALA A 344 11.38 4.66 -19.49
CA ALA A 344 10.37 4.02 -20.33
C ALA A 344 9.47 5.02 -21.07
N ALA A 345 9.29 6.23 -20.55
CA ALA A 345 8.54 7.26 -21.25
C ALA A 345 9.22 7.79 -22.52
N ALA A 346 10.55 7.64 -22.60
CA ALA A 346 11.37 8.06 -23.75
C ALA A 346 11.64 6.90 -24.74
N MET A 347 11.24 5.66 -24.41
CA MET A 347 11.40 4.51 -25.31
C MET A 347 10.47 4.64 -26.52
N ASP A 348 10.95 4.21 -27.67
CA ASP A 348 10.15 4.00 -28.88
C ASP A 348 9.23 2.78 -28.71
N GLY A 349 8.30 2.57 -29.66
CA GLY A 349 7.41 1.40 -29.64
C GLY A 349 6.39 1.45 -28.50
N GLN A 350 5.88 2.63 -28.18
CA GLN A 350 4.75 2.83 -27.28
C GLN A 350 3.48 2.19 -27.85
N LEU A 351 2.84 1.30 -27.10
CA LEU A 351 1.62 0.65 -27.51
C LEU A 351 0.42 1.60 -27.42
N THR A 352 -0.56 1.39 -28.27
CA THR A 352 -1.83 2.11 -28.27
C THR A 352 -2.68 1.77 -27.04
N GLU A 353 -3.60 2.64 -26.68
CA GLU A 353 -4.53 2.37 -25.57
C GLU A 353 -5.46 1.18 -25.88
N ALA A 354 -5.78 0.92 -27.16
CA ALA A 354 -6.57 -0.23 -27.57
C ALA A 354 -5.82 -1.55 -27.30
N GLU A 355 -4.56 -1.64 -27.69
CA GLU A 355 -3.70 -2.83 -27.41
C GLU A 355 -3.57 -3.07 -25.90
N LYS A 356 -3.29 -2.03 -25.14
CA LYS A 356 -3.19 -2.12 -23.66
C LYS A 356 -4.50 -2.59 -23.04
N SER A 357 -5.65 -2.07 -23.52
CA SER A 357 -6.96 -2.47 -23.01
C SER A 357 -7.24 -3.93 -23.30
N PHE A 358 -7.00 -4.38 -24.54
CA PHE A 358 -7.18 -5.78 -24.92
C PHE A 358 -6.34 -6.73 -24.04
N ARG A 359 -5.06 -6.42 -23.84
CA ARG A 359 -4.16 -7.22 -22.98
C ARG A 359 -4.61 -7.19 -21.51
N SER A 360 -5.06 -6.03 -21.04
CA SER A 360 -5.60 -5.88 -19.67
C SER A 360 -6.84 -6.74 -19.44
N GLU A 361 -7.79 -6.75 -20.40
CA GLU A 361 -9.01 -7.56 -20.32
C GLU A 361 -8.66 -9.05 -20.24
N LYS A 362 -7.71 -9.54 -21.08
CA LYS A 362 -7.27 -10.92 -21.04
C LYS A 362 -6.65 -11.34 -19.70
N MET A 363 -5.82 -10.47 -19.12
CA MET A 363 -5.25 -10.73 -17.79
C MET A 363 -6.29 -10.67 -16.67
N ILE A 364 -7.30 -9.80 -16.79
CA ILE A 364 -8.42 -9.72 -15.83
C ILE A 364 -9.27 -10.98 -15.87
N GLU A 365 -9.60 -11.49 -17.07
CA GLU A 365 -10.30 -12.77 -17.23
C GLU A 365 -9.52 -13.92 -16.53
N LEU A 366 -8.20 -13.94 -16.70
CA LEU A 366 -7.30 -14.91 -16.07
C LEU A 366 -7.31 -14.78 -14.53
N HIS A 367 -7.22 -13.54 -14.03
CA HIS A 367 -7.27 -13.25 -12.60
C HIS A 367 -8.56 -13.79 -11.96
N HIS A 368 -9.74 -13.47 -12.51
CA HIS A 368 -11.02 -13.95 -11.95
C HIS A 368 -11.10 -15.48 -11.89
N ARG A 369 -10.58 -16.17 -12.91
CA ARG A 369 -10.52 -17.63 -12.90
C ARG A 369 -9.65 -18.15 -11.75
N HIS A 370 -8.44 -17.60 -11.58
CA HIS A 370 -7.51 -18.04 -10.54
C HIS A 370 -8.01 -17.68 -9.14
N ALA A 371 -8.58 -16.50 -8.94
CA ALA A 371 -9.16 -16.08 -7.68
C ALA A 371 -10.28 -17.05 -7.25
N GLY A 372 -11.21 -17.32 -8.14
CA GLY A 372 -12.29 -18.28 -7.88
C GLY A 372 -11.79 -19.71 -7.61
N ASP A 373 -10.74 -20.17 -8.31
CA ASP A 373 -10.13 -21.48 -8.05
C ASP A 373 -9.47 -21.53 -6.66
N TYR A 374 -8.76 -20.47 -6.27
CA TYR A 374 -8.14 -20.40 -4.94
C TYR A 374 -9.19 -20.37 -3.84
N GLU A 375 -10.21 -19.53 -3.96
CA GLU A 375 -11.31 -19.43 -3.00
C GLU A 375 -12.05 -20.78 -2.86
N LYS A 376 -12.36 -21.46 -3.97
CA LYS A 376 -12.96 -22.80 -3.95
C LYS A 376 -12.09 -23.82 -3.23
N SER A 377 -10.75 -23.69 -3.30
CA SER A 377 -9.84 -24.57 -2.58
C SER A 377 -9.89 -24.41 -1.06
N MET A 378 -10.54 -23.35 -0.58
CA MET A 378 -10.74 -23.08 0.85
C MET A 378 -12.10 -23.60 1.38
N LEU A 379 -12.99 -24.05 0.52
CA LEU A 379 -14.25 -24.64 0.97
C LEU A 379 -14.00 -25.84 1.89
N GLY A 380 -14.76 -25.91 2.97
CA GLY A 380 -14.63 -26.92 4.02
C GLY A 380 -13.50 -26.70 5.03
N LYS A 381 -12.64 -25.68 4.82
CA LYS A 381 -11.56 -25.33 5.75
C LYS A 381 -12.03 -24.33 6.80
N ASN A 382 -11.36 -24.31 7.93
CA ASN A 382 -11.52 -23.29 8.97
C ASN A 382 -10.65 -22.10 8.64
N LEU A 383 -11.28 -20.94 8.45
CA LEU A 383 -10.64 -19.65 8.19
C LEU A 383 -10.65 -18.83 9.47
N GLU A 384 -9.51 -18.34 9.89
CA GLU A 384 -9.40 -17.37 10.97
C GLU A 384 -9.67 -15.98 10.40
N VAL A 385 -10.81 -15.37 10.72
CA VAL A 385 -11.30 -14.10 10.14
C VAL A 385 -11.24 -13.00 11.19
N LEU A 386 -10.58 -11.89 10.86
CA LEU A 386 -10.67 -10.62 11.61
C LEU A 386 -11.88 -9.85 11.10
N ILE A 387 -12.86 -9.60 11.95
CA ILE A 387 -14.08 -8.85 11.58
C ILE A 387 -13.73 -7.37 11.47
N GLU A 388 -14.17 -6.74 10.37
CA GLU A 388 -13.83 -5.35 10.04
C GLU A 388 -15.04 -4.43 9.99
N GLU A 389 -16.17 -4.92 9.49
CA GLU A 389 -17.37 -4.10 9.28
C GLU A 389 -18.67 -4.90 9.37
N GLU A 390 -19.78 -4.21 9.56
CA GLU A 390 -21.12 -4.75 9.35
C GLU A 390 -21.53 -4.59 7.89
N TYR A 391 -22.21 -5.60 7.37
CA TYR A 391 -22.70 -5.63 5.99
C TYR A 391 -24.13 -6.15 5.94
N THR A 392 -25.02 -5.45 5.27
CA THR A 392 -26.41 -5.88 5.11
C THR A 392 -26.68 -6.25 3.67
N LYS A 393 -27.18 -7.47 3.46
CA LYS A 393 -27.62 -7.99 2.16
C LYS A 393 -28.94 -8.74 2.31
N ASP A 394 -29.89 -8.47 1.40
CA ASP A 394 -31.20 -9.13 1.34
C ASP A 394 -31.94 -9.16 2.70
N GLY A 395 -31.83 -8.06 3.47
CA GLY A 395 -32.46 -7.92 4.79
C GLY A 395 -31.80 -8.69 5.92
N ARG A 396 -30.68 -9.39 5.67
CA ARG A 396 -29.86 -10.05 6.68
C ARG A 396 -28.56 -9.28 6.90
N THR A 397 -28.15 -9.15 8.17
CA THR A 397 -26.88 -8.51 8.54
C THR A 397 -25.81 -9.55 8.78
N TRP A 398 -24.63 -9.28 8.24
CA TRP A 398 -23.42 -10.07 8.33
C TRP A 398 -22.30 -9.23 8.95
N TYR A 399 -21.29 -9.89 9.49
CA TYR A 399 -19.99 -9.28 9.70
C TYR A 399 -19.07 -9.69 8.56
N LEU A 400 -18.39 -8.69 7.96
CA LEU A 400 -17.36 -8.92 6.96
C LEU A 400 -15.98 -8.74 7.58
N GLY A 401 -15.03 -9.54 7.11
CA GLY A 401 -13.65 -9.42 7.49
C GLY A 401 -12.74 -10.18 6.55
N HIS A 402 -11.44 -10.20 6.85
CA HIS A 402 -10.48 -10.93 6.05
C HIS A 402 -9.85 -12.08 6.85
N SER A 403 -9.68 -13.21 6.16
CA SER A 403 -8.92 -14.33 6.69
C SER A 403 -7.42 -14.03 6.75
N ARG A 404 -6.64 -14.94 7.31
CA ARG A 404 -5.16 -14.84 7.31
C ARG A 404 -4.60 -14.82 5.88
N GLU A 405 -5.24 -15.53 4.96
CA GLU A 405 -4.93 -15.58 3.53
C GLU A 405 -5.45 -14.35 2.77
N TYR A 406 -6.07 -13.40 3.46
CA TYR A 406 -6.65 -12.18 2.92
C TYR A 406 -7.93 -12.41 2.09
N ILE A 407 -8.63 -13.50 2.32
CA ILE A 407 -9.90 -13.79 1.67
C ILE A 407 -11.02 -13.03 2.40
N LYS A 408 -11.80 -12.26 1.66
CA LYS A 408 -12.98 -11.57 2.22
C LYS A 408 -14.03 -12.61 2.59
N THR A 409 -14.45 -12.63 3.84
CA THR A 409 -15.34 -13.65 4.39
C THR A 409 -16.46 -13.00 5.20
N ALA A 410 -17.69 -13.44 4.95
CA ALA A 410 -18.88 -13.05 5.67
C ALA A 410 -19.24 -14.13 6.71
N VAL A 411 -19.55 -13.71 7.92
CA VAL A 411 -20.11 -14.57 8.98
C VAL A 411 -21.44 -13.95 9.46
N PRO A 412 -22.47 -14.75 9.76
CA PRO A 412 -23.74 -14.21 10.27
C PRO A 412 -23.51 -13.33 11.51
N LYS A 413 -24.20 -12.19 11.60
CA LYS A 413 -24.12 -11.34 12.78
C LYS A 413 -24.62 -12.09 14.01
N SER A 414 -23.85 -12.02 15.11
CA SER A 414 -24.13 -12.65 16.38
C SER A 414 -23.78 -11.70 17.52
N GLU A 415 -24.34 -11.89 18.70
CA GLU A 415 -23.97 -11.17 19.91
C GLU A 415 -22.67 -11.71 20.56
N ALA A 416 -22.19 -12.88 20.09
CA ALA A 416 -21.00 -13.52 20.64
C ALA A 416 -19.68 -12.88 20.16
N TYR A 417 -19.70 -12.09 19.10
CA TYR A 417 -18.52 -11.44 18.51
C TYR A 417 -18.91 -10.15 17.77
N GLY A 418 -17.94 -9.29 17.52
CA GLY A 418 -18.14 -8.00 16.87
C GLY A 418 -16.95 -7.53 16.06
N VAL A 419 -17.02 -6.28 15.60
CA VAL A 419 -15.90 -5.64 14.87
C VAL A 419 -14.63 -5.68 15.73
N ASN A 420 -13.51 -5.96 15.10
CA ASN A 420 -12.19 -6.20 15.69
C ASN A 420 -12.04 -7.56 16.41
N ASP A 421 -13.03 -8.44 16.39
CA ASP A 421 -12.84 -9.81 16.89
C ASP A 421 -12.27 -10.73 15.81
N ILE A 422 -11.52 -11.73 16.26
CA ILE A 422 -11.02 -12.81 15.42
C ILE A 422 -11.89 -14.03 15.68
N VAL A 423 -12.55 -14.52 14.64
CA VAL A 423 -13.42 -15.69 14.69
C VAL A 423 -12.94 -16.77 13.73
N ILE A 424 -13.14 -18.03 14.11
CA ILE A 424 -12.90 -19.16 13.20
C ILE A 424 -14.19 -19.42 12.44
N VAL A 425 -14.12 -19.36 11.11
CA VAL A 425 -15.27 -19.56 10.21
C VAL A 425 -15.02 -20.81 9.37
N LYS A 426 -15.91 -21.78 9.43
CA LYS A 426 -15.88 -22.90 8.50
C LYS A 426 -16.44 -22.42 7.15
N ALA A 427 -15.60 -22.38 6.14
CA ALA A 427 -15.99 -21.91 4.81
C ALA A 427 -16.94 -22.90 4.13
N GLU A 428 -18.19 -22.49 3.85
CA GLU A 428 -19.24 -23.38 3.32
C GLU A 428 -19.72 -23.01 1.92
N GLY A 429 -19.49 -21.72 1.52
CA GLY A 429 -19.96 -21.22 0.24
C GLY A 429 -19.55 -19.79 -0.03
N PHE A 430 -20.34 -19.13 -0.85
CA PHE A 430 -20.15 -17.72 -1.24
C PHE A 430 -21.43 -16.93 -0.98
N LEU A 431 -21.29 -15.77 -0.36
CA LEU A 431 -22.39 -14.79 -0.21
C LEU A 431 -22.54 -13.98 -1.50
N GLU A 432 -21.43 -13.65 -2.13
CA GLU A 432 -21.29 -12.95 -3.40
C GLU A 432 -20.01 -13.42 -4.10
N GLU A 433 -19.81 -12.97 -5.34
CA GLU A 433 -18.53 -13.16 -6.03
C GLU A 433 -17.39 -12.59 -5.18
N HIS A 434 -16.38 -13.41 -4.92
CA HIS A 434 -15.23 -13.09 -4.08
C HIS A 434 -15.53 -12.76 -2.59
N ILE A 435 -16.71 -13.11 -2.08
CA ILE A 435 -17.03 -13.06 -0.65
C ILE A 435 -17.45 -14.45 -0.19
N MET A 436 -16.53 -15.14 0.48
CA MET A 436 -16.85 -16.44 1.07
C MET A 436 -17.80 -16.27 2.26
N THR A 437 -18.53 -17.32 2.59
CA THR A 437 -19.38 -17.36 3.79
C THR A 437 -19.31 -18.71 4.48
N GLY A 438 -19.67 -18.73 5.74
CA GLY A 438 -19.74 -19.91 6.57
C GLY A 438 -20.23 -19.61 7.98
N GLU A 439 -20.27 -20.62 8.81
CA GLU A 439 -20.67 -20.48 10.21
C GLU A 439 -19.42 -20.36 11.11
N ALA A 440 -19.55 -19.57 12.18
CA ALA A 440 -18.52 -19.50 13.19
C ALA A 440 -18.43 -20.86 13.92
N VAL A 441 -17.21 -21.34 14.10
CA VAL A 441 -16.90 -22.57 14.84
C VAL A 441 -16.50 -22.18 16.24
N GLU A 442 -17.09 -22.81 17.25
CA GLU A 442 -16.76 -22.61 18.67
C GLU A 442 -15.34 -23.04 19.04
#